data_c216f9de0e8e8924513337ea3e3927c9
#
_entry.id   c216f9de0e8e8924513337ea3e3927c9
#
_cell.length_a   1.000
_cell.length_b   1.000
_cell.length_c   1.000
_cell.angle_alpha   90.00
_cell.angle_beta   90.00
_cell.angle_gamma   90.00
#
_symmetry.space_group_name_H-M   'P 1'
#
loop_
_entity.id
_entity.type
_entity.pdbx_description
1 polymer ?
#
loop_
_entity_poly.entity_id
_entity_poly.type
_entity_poly.pdbx_seq_one_letter_code
_entity_poly.pdbx_strand_id
1 'polypeptide(L)'
;DDDELITGGNIDRELLPNTPTDAELDKSLFEVINMDYPGLEKVKEFYETGEYYRAANALLEYYRTRININNPNISLFNSSISDFDLNIADQAINHQFYVRNFYQNKNSDGVETYYSFWDNDKKKIDWSKNQDKVTSQEFRYQLHRHQWMLPQAKAYRISNNDKYTQSWIEVYKDWLKTFPYERGTVHPPEGGSENDKDYQWKGLQVAERVLSQIDIMAYFIQSPSFTPEWLTTFLATFEKEIDCIRLNYYQKGNILITQAQAVATAGVLMPEFKDAEIWTMEGINKLKEEMNTQFLTDGVQYELDPSYHIAAIDDFLKIYSVLEANNKQHLLDANFFNKLKQPAHFVMDIIYPDYSIDNFNDTRSSSYTKSVLIKNLKKYTQLIAPEDNELLWMATEGKQGQKPTYLYKAYEQAGYYMLRTGWDESSTMMILKNNYNPNNEWHCQPDNGTFGLYHNKRNFFPDAGSYSYDSDNNRKNYRATKNHNTITVQSKTIGEEQGGVTEGRFLDYIEKDNYSCLITENASYTDITHRRAVFFVNKEFFVIVDEAYGNVNSSTKVNINFHMLSDTKNPTVYDETEDNSYIGAHTTFSD
;
A
#
# COMPACT_ATOMS: atom_id res chain seq x y z
N ASP A 1 35.14 -38.75 -4.46
CA ASP A 1 35.87 -37.71 -3.71
C ASP A 1 35.21 -36.33 -3.84
N ASP A 2 34.00 -36.28 -4.41
CA ASP A 2 33.30 -34.99 -4.66
C ASP A 2 32.13 -34.75 -3.69
N ASP A 3 32.00 -35.54 -2.65
CA ASP A 3 30.92 -35.42 -1.65
C ASP A 3 31.26 -34.47 -0.47
N GLU A 4 32.38 -33.77 -0.53
CA GLU A 4 32.75 -32.73 0.45
C GLU A 4 32.60 -31.30 -0.04
N LEU A 5 31.67 -31.03 -0.92
CA LEU A 5 31.11 -29.69 -0.98
C LEU A 5 30.18 -29.53 0.23
N ILE A 6 30.78 -29.51 1.38
CA ILE A 6 30.13 -29.08 2.61
C ILE A 6 29.70 -27.66 2.34
N THR A 7 28.43 -27.48 2.15
CA THR A 7 27.77 -26.16 2.16
C THR A 7 28.34 -25.41 3.36
N GLY A 8 28.92 -24.24 3.09
CA GLY A 8 29.59 -23.48 4.14
C GLY A 8 28.64 -23.27 5.32
N GLY A 9 29.11 -23.49 6.50
CA GLY A 9 28.35 -23.41 7.75
C GLY A 9 27.98 -24.77 8.36
N ASN A 10 28.14 -25.87 7.66
CA ASN A 10 27.95 -27.22 8.18
C ASN A 10 29.19 -27.78 8.83
N ILE A 11 29.84 -27.00 9.64
CA ILE A 11 30.92 -27.55 10.49
C ILE A 11 30.21 -28.28 11.62
N ASP A 12 30.42 -29.60 11.64
CA ASP A 12 29.98 -30.41 12.76
C ASP A 12 30.78 -29.99 14.01
N ARG A 13 30.13 -29.25 14.90
CA ARG A 13 30.77 -28.71 16.11
C ARG A 13 31.24 -29.80 17.07
N GLU A 14 30.74 -31.02 16.95
CA GLU A 14 31.24 -32.14 17.76
C GLU A 14 32.70 -32.44 17.50
N LEU A 15 33.21 -32.07 16.33
CA LEU A 15 34.61 -32.22 15.96
C LEU A 15 35.51 -31.08 16.46
N LEU A 16 34.91 -30.03 17.02
CA LEU A 16 35.64 -28.83 17.49
C LEU A 16 35.66 -28.79 19.02
N PRO A 17 36.80 -29.12 19.67
CA PRO A 17 36.92 -28.99 21.12
C PRO A 17 36.65 -27.54 21.55
N ASN A 18 35.88 -27.37 22.62
CA ASN A 18 35.50 -26.06 23.19
C ASN A 18 34.53 -25.19 22.36
N THR A 19 33.85 -25.76 21.37
CA THR A 19 32.79 -25.02 20.69
C THR A 19 31.52 -25.02 21.56
N PRO A 20 30.87 -23.85 21.77
CA PRO A 20 29.57 -23.81 22.45
C PRO A 20 28.58 -24.74 21.73
N THR A 21 27.90 -25.59 22.45
CA THR A 21 26.94 -26.54 21.87
C THR A 21 25.55 -25.92 21.78
N ASP A 22 24.84 -25.86 22.92
CA ASP A 22 23.44 -25.47 22.94
C ASP A 22 23.18 -24.07 23.51
N ALA A 23 24.22 -23.40 24.06
CA ALA A 23 24.05 -22.17 24.86
C ALA A 23 23.42 -20.97 24.10
N GLU A 24 23.62 -20.91 22.78
CA GLU A 24 23.12 -19.83 21.92
C GLU A 24 21.87 -20.24 21.13
N LEU A 25 21.39 -21.47 21.29
CA LEU A 25 20.17 -21.94 20.64
C LEU A 25 18.92 -21.39 21.33
N ASP A 26 17.96 -20.94 20.56
CA ASP A 26 16.60 -20.74 21.04
C ASP A 26 15.83 -22.07 20.96
N LYS A 27 15.87 -22.84 22.04
CA LYS A 27 15.24 -24.16 22.10
C LYS A 27 13.72 -24.11 22.03
N SER A 28 13.11 -22.96 22.28
CA SER A 28 11.64 -22.80 22.18
C SER A 28 11.13 -23.06 20.75
N LEU A 29 12.00 -22.93 19.75
CA LEU A 29 11.66 -23.29 18.37
C LEU A 29 11.17 -24.74 18.25
N PHE A 30 11.84 -25.69 18.94
CA PHE A 30 11.50 -27.11 18.84
C PHE A 30 10.10 -27.42 19.40
N GLU A 31 9.55 -26.55 20.24
CA GLU A 31 8.18 -26.69 20.75
C GLU A 31 7.11 -26.36 19.70
N VAL A 32 7.44 -25.52 18.70
CA VAL A 32 6.49 -25.01 17.71
C VAL A 32 6.70 -25.60 16.31
N ILE A 33 7.81 -26.30 16.06
CA ILE A 33 8.06 -27.05 14.82
C ILE A 33 7.35 -28.41 14.87
N ASN A 34 6.73 -28.78 13.75
CA ASN A 34 6.17 -30.11 13.56
C ASN A 34 7.27 -31.09 13.16
N MET A 35 7.80 -31.83 14.15
CA MET A 35 8.88 -32.80 13.93
C MET A 35 8.47 -33.97 13.02
N ASP A 36 7.16 -34.17 12.79
CA ASP A 36 6.63 -35.20 11.91
C ASP A 36 6.43 -34.70 10.47
N TYR A 37 6.80 -33.44 10.21
CA TYR A 37 6.75 -32.90 8.85
C TYR A 37 7.75 -33.65 7.95
N PRO A 38 7.35 -34.03 6.72
CA PRO A 38 8.23 -34.79 5.82
C PRO A 38 9.56 -34.07 5.54
N GLY A 39 10.67 -34.76 5.75
CA GLY A 39 12.02 -34.23 5.61
C GLY A 39 12.67 -33.78 6.93
N LEU A 40 11.93 -33.81 8.05
CA LEU A 40 12.46 -33.44 9.37
C LEU A 40 12.83 -34.68 10.24
N GLU A 41 12.97 -35.85 9.65
CA GLU A 41 13.23 -37.10 10.36
C GLU A 41 14.53 -37.03 11.19
N LYS A 42 15.60 -36.46 10.64
CA LYS A 42 16.88 -36.27 11.36
C LYS A 42 16.76 -35.21 12.46
N VAL A 43 15.97 -34.16 12.23
CA VAL A 43 15.71 -33.15 13.27
C VAL A 43 15.06 -33.82 14.48
N LYS A 44 14.03 -34.64 14.24
CA LYS A 44 13.31 -35.35 15.27
C LYS A 44 14.23 -36.32 16.03
N GLU A 45 15.03 -37.13 15.32
CA GLU A 45 15.97 -38.08 15.90
C GLU A 45 16.94 -37.40 16.90
N PHE A 46 17.59 -36.33 16.47
CA PHE A 46 18.52 -35.60 17.32
C PHE A 46 17.83 -34.89 18.49
N TYR A 47 16.65 -34.35 18.25
CA TYR A 47 15.87 -33.72 19.32
C TYR A 47 15.49 -34.72 20.41
N GLU A 48 14.99 -35.90 20.04
CA GLU A 48 14.56 -36.94 20.98
C GLU A 48 15.73 -37.52 21.81
N THR A 49 16.94 -37.45 21.27
CA THR A 49 18.16 -37.86 22.00
C THR A 49 18.81 -36.74 22.79
N GLY A 50 18.22 -35.51 22.76
CA GLY A 50 18.74 -34.36 23.48
C GLY A 50 19.91 -33.65 22.80
N GLU A 51 20.21 -34.02 21.54
CA GLU A 51 21.28 -33.44 20.74
C GLU A 51 20.80 -32.18 19.99
N TYR A 52 20.45 -31.13 20.73
CA TYR A 52 19.73 -29.96 20.21
C TYR A 52 20.51 -29.20 19.15
N TYR A 53 21.84 -29.09 19.29
CA TYR A 53 22.64 -28.42 18.25
C TYR A 53 22.58 -29.20 16.92
N ARG A 54 22.70 -30.52 16.98
CA ARG A 54 22.58 -31.38 15.80
C ARG A 54 21.19 -31.31 15.19
N ALA A 55 20.17 -31.23 16.02
CA ALA A 55 18.80 -31.00 15.54
C ALA A 55 18.66 -29.66 14.81
N ALA A 56 19.21 -28.56 15.34
CA ALA A 56 19.20 -27.25 14.71
C ALA A 56 20.02 -27.25 13.40
N ASN A 57 21.15 -27.92 13.37
CA ASN A 57 21.97 -28.08 12.16
C ASN A 57 21.23 -28.86 11.08
N ALA A 58 20.60 -29.98 11.46
CA ALA A 58 19.76 -30.76 10.53
C ALA A 58 18.59 -29.93 9.96
N LEU A 59 17.99 -29.05 10.78
CA LEU A 59 16.95 -28.17 10.33
C LEU A 59 17.48 -27.11 9.34
N LEU A 60 18.67 -26.56 9.58
CA LEU A 60 19.31 -25.64 8.65
C LEU A 60 19.58 -26.30 7.30
N GLU A 61 20.10 -27.52 7.29
CA GLU A 61 20.32 -28.26 6.05
C GLU A 61 19.01 -28.58 5.32
N TYR A 62 17.97 -28.91 6.05
CA TYR A 62 16.64 -29.09 5.49
C TYR A 62 16.20 -27.82 4.72
N TYR A 63 16.29 -26.64 5.33
CA TYR A 63 15.90 -25.39 4.67
C TYR A 63 16.80 -25.04 3.48
N ARG A 64 18.09 -25.35 3.56
CA ARG A 64 19.04 -25.16 2.44
C ARG A 64 18.74 -26.01 1.23
N THR A 65 18.20 -27.19 1.43
CA THR A 65 17.92 -28.18 0.38
C THR A 65 16.43 -28.29 0.01
N ARG A 66 15.56 -27.58 0.70
CA ARG A 66 14.12 -27.61 0.48
C ARG A 66 13.76 -27.11 -0.91
N ILE A 67 13.04 -27.92 -1.70
CA ILE A 67 12.63 -27.61 -3.07
C ILE A 67 11.12 -27.66 -3.31
N ASN A 68 10.36 -28.15 -2.36
CA ASN A 68 8.92 -28.38 -2.49
C ASN A 68 8.06 -27.16 -2.12
N ILE A 69 8.66 -26.09 -1.63
CA ILE A 69 8.00 -24.85 -1.30
C ILE A 69 8.57 -23.74 -2.18
N ASN A 70 7.68 -22.99 -2.84
CA ASN A 70 8.05 -21.95 -3.79
C ASN A 70 7.56 -20.58 -3.32
N ASN A 71 8.47 -19.63 -3.25
CA ASN A 71 8.13 -18.24 -2.99
C ASN A 71 8.19 -17.44 -4.32
N PRO A 72 7.04 -17.07 -4.91
CA PRO A 72 7.01 -16.38 -6.19
C PRO A 72 7.43 -14.91 -6.10
N ASN A 73 7.55 -14.36 -4.89
CA ASN A 73 7.88 -12.96 -4.68
C ASN A 73 9.38 -12.67 -4.80
N ILE A 74 10.21 -13.71 -4.86
CA ILE A 74 11.66 -13.60 -4.95
C ILE A 74 12.20 -14.31 -6.19
N SER A 75 13.39 -13.92 -6.62
CA SER A 75 14.16 -14.59 -7.66
C SER A 75 15.52 -14.99 -7.10
N LEU A 76 15.74 -16.30 -6.91
CA LEU A 76 17.02 -16.83 -6.44
C LEU A 76 17.99 -17.14 -7.59
N PHE A 77 17.46 -17.26 -8.80
CA PHE A 77 18.21 -17.53 -10.02
C PHE A 77 18.06 -16.33 -10.96
N ASN A 78 19.06 -16.04 -11.75
CA ASN A 78 19.07 -14.87 -12.66
C ASN A 78 18.78 -13.54 -11.95
N SER A 79 19.19 -13.42 -10.69
CA SER A 79 18.98 -12.21 -9.92
C SER A 79 19.92 -11.11 -10.41
N SER A 80 19.40 -9.91 -10.48
CA SER A 80 20.16 -8.69 -10.64
C SER A 80 19.89 -7.76 -9.48
N ILE A 81 20.83 -6.86 -9.22
CA ILE A 81 20.67 -5.81 -8.22
C ILE A 81 20.94 -4.46 -8.90
N SER A 82 20.09 -3.47 -8.64
CA SER A 82 20.34 -2.12 -9.10
C SER A 82 21.49 -1.47 -8.32
N ASP A 83 22.16 -0.50 -8.94
CA ASP A 83 23.19 0.29 -8.23
C ASP A 83 22.62 0.97 -6.98
N PHE A 84 21.36 1.38 -7.05
CA PHE A 84 20.65 1.95 -5.91
C PHE A 84 20.48 0.95 -4.76
N ASP A 85 20.03 -0.25 -5.03
CA ASP A 85 19.88 -1.30 -4.02
C ASP A 85 21.25 -1.76 -3.47
N LEU A 86 22.27 -1.83 -4.33
CA LEU A 86 23.63 -2.17 -3.89
C LEU A 86 24.17 -1.11 -2.94
N ASN A 87 23.93 0.17 -3.24
CA ASN A 87 24.33 1.27 -2.34
C ASN A 87 23.61 1.18 -0.99
N ILE A 88 22.30 0.87 -0.98
CA ILE A 88 21.56 0.63 0.28
C ILE A 88 22.22 -0.49 1.09
N ALA A 89 22.57 -1.60 0.42
CA ALA A 89 23.22 -2.74 1.06
C ALA A 89 24.58 -2.38 1.68
N ASP A 90 25.40 -1.63 0.96
CA ASP A 90 26.73 -1.21 1.41
C ASP A 90 26.67 -0.18 2.54
N GLN A 91 25.78 0.79 2.46
CA GLN A 91 25.58 1.79 3.51
C GLN A 91 25.08 1.16 4.83
N ALA A 92 24.23 0.15 4.74
CA ALA A 92 23.71 -0.54 5.91
C ALA A 92 24.81 -1.25 6.73
N ILE A 93 25.90 -1.66 6.12
CA ILE A 93 27.07 -2.23 6.84
C ILE A 93 27.64 -1.22 7.85
N ASN A 94 27.55 0.06 7.53
CA ASN A 94 28.02 1.16 8.38
C ASN A 94 26.88 1.76 9.22
N HIS A 95 25.77 1.04 9.41
CA HIS A 95 24.58 1.46 10.17
C HIS A 95 23.95 2.75 9.61
N GLN A 96 24.10 2.97 8.30
CA GLN A 96 23.42 4.01 7.54
C GLN A 96 22.23 3.37 6.83
N PHE A 97 21.03 3.57 7.33
CA PHE A 97 19.85 2.87 6.82
C PHE A 97 19.03 3.75 5.90
N TYR A 98 18.64 3.21 4.75
CA TYR A 98 17.66 3.82 3.87
C TYR A 98 16.27 3.31 4.26
N VAL A 99 15.52 4.12 5.01
CA VAL A 99 14.17 3.75 5.45
C VAL A 99 13.24 3.80 4.25
N ARG A 100 12.94 2.63 3.68
CA ARG A 100 12.15 2.50 2.44
C ARG A 100 10.73 3.05 2.61
N ASN A 101 10.18 3.50 1.49
CA ASN A 101 8.83 4.07 1.40
C ASN A 101 8.58 5.31 2.25
N PHE A 102 9.63 5.90 2.80
CA PHE A 102 9.53 7.14 3.54
C PHE A 102 9.73 8.34 2.59
N TYR A 103 8.72 9.18 2.47
CA TYR A 103 8.66 10.24 1.45
C TYR A 103 9.70 11.36 1.63
N GLN A 104 10.28 11.53 2.82
CA GLN A 104 11.34 12.51 3.10
C GLN A 104 12.77 11.97 2.87
N ASN A 105 12.91 10.83 2.20
CA ASN A 105 14.22 10.23 1.94
C ASN A 105 15.11 11.02 0.97
N LYS A 106 14.60 12.08 0.36
CA LYS A 106 15.39 12.95 -0.51
C LYS A 106 15.60 14.29 0.15
N ASN A 107 16.85 14.79 0.08
CA ASN A 107 17.15 16.15 0.48
C ASN A 107 16.63 17.16 -0.58
N SER A 108 16.86 18.47 -0.34
CA SER A 108 16.43 19.54 -1.26
C SER A 108 17.04 19.42 -2.66
N ASP A 109 18.18 18.73 -2.79
CA ASP A 109 18.87 18.53 -4.07
C ASP A 109 18.44 17.24 -4.78
N GLY A 110 17.46 16.53 -4.23
CA GLY A 110 16.97 15.26 -4.76
C GLY A 110 17.89 14.06 -4.50
N VAL A 111 18.91 14.21 -3.67
CA VAL A 111 19.84 13.14 -3.30
C VAL A 111 19.21 12.23 -2.24
N GLU A 112 19.35 10.92 -2.40
CA GLU A 112 18.83 9.94 -1.46
C GLU A 112 19.45 10.12 -0.07
N THR A 113 18.61 10.10 0.97
CA THR A 113 19.05 10.29 2.36
C THR A 113 19.15 8.95 3.08
N TYR A 114 20.32 8.71 3.66
CA TYR A 114 20.59 7.59 4.55
C TYR A 114 20.65 8.09 5.99
N TYR A 115 20.03 7.36 6.91
CA TYR A 115 19.91 7.77 8.30
C TYR A 115 20.87 6.99 9.18
N SER A 116 21.76 7.71 9.90
CA SER A 116 22.71 7.10 10.82
C SER A 116 22.05 6.73 12.13
N PHE A 117 22.15 5.47 12.50
CA PHE A 117 21.69 4.95 13.80
C PHE A 117 22.87 4.58 14.72
N TRP A 118 24.11 4.89 14.32
CA TRP A 118 25.27 4.58 15.14
C TRP A 118 25.52 5.66 16.20
N ASP A 119 25.68 5.22 17.46
CA ASP A 119 26.15 6.05 18.57
C ASP A 119 27.66 5.86 18.73
N ASN A 120 28.44 6.86 18.36
CA ASN A 120 29.91 6.83 18.38
C ASN A 120 30.48 6.75 19.81
N ASP A 121 29.80 7.33 20.77
CA ASP A 121 30.26 7.37 22.17
C ASP A 121 30.06 6.02 22.85
N LYS A 122 28.88 5.40 22.61
CA LYS A 122 28.53 4.10 23.20
C LYS A 122 28.92 2.92 22.32
N LYS A 123 29.38 3.16 21.10
CA LYS A 123 29.75 2.15 20.08
C LYS A 123 28.65 1.08 19.88
N LYS A 124 27.43 1.54 19.69
CA LYS A 124 26.25 0.69 19.49
C LYS A 124 25.22 1.34 18.57
N ILE A 125 24.26 0.53 18.12
CA ILE A 125 23.09 1.03 17.42
C ILE A 125 22.15 1.72 18.42
N ASP A 126 21.73 2.94 18.12
CA ASP A 126 20.70 3.67 18.85
C ASP A 126 19.44 3.77 18.02
N TRP A 127 18.52 2.84 18.19
CA TRP A 127 17.25 2.79 17.47
C TRP A 127 16.31 3.96 17.77
N SER A 128 16.56 4.66 18.89
CA SER A 128 15.79 5.83 19.30
C SER A 128 16.36 7.15 18.81
N LYS A 129 17.54 7.11 18.15
CA LYS A 129 18.24 8.31 17.69
C LYS A 129 17.33 9.17 16.83
N ASN A 130 17.18 10.42 17.24
CA ASN A 130 16.47 11.41 16.45
C ASN A 130 17.24 11.73 15.18
N GLN A 131 16.53 11.80 14.07
CA GLN A 131 17.08 12.18 12.79
C GLN A 131 16.74 13.64 12.52
N ASP A 132 17.75 14.42 12.20
CA ASP A 132 17.59 15.84 11.88
C ASP A 132 16.57 16.00 10.72
N LYS A 133 15.63 16.94 10.90
CA LYS A 133 14.58 17.28 9.94
C LYS A 133 13.52 16.18 9.69
N VAL A 134 13.53 15.06 10.41
CA VAL A 134 12.47 14.07 10.36
C VAL A 134 11.45 14.38 11.45
N THR A 135 10.24 14.74 11.04
CA THR A 135 9.13 15.11 11.94
C THR A 135 8.02 14.10 11.98
N SER A 136 8.01 13.16 11.03
CA SER A 136 6.93 12.20 10.85
C SER A 136 7.13 10.92 11.65
N GLN A 137 6.08 10.48 12.33
CA GLN A 137 6.04 9.14 12.96
C GLN A 137 6.15 8.00 11.93
N GLU A 138 5.75 8.24 10.69
CA GLU A 138 5.84 7.26 9.60
C GLU A 138 7.29 6.76 9.42
N PHE A 139 8.28 7.60 9.70
CA PHE A 139 9.69 7.18 9.71
C PHE A 139 9.93 6.01 10.69
N ARG A 140 9.36 6.10 11.90
CA ARG A 140 9.49 5.04 12.92
C ARG A 140 8.77 3.77 12.49
N TYR A 141 7.60 3.91 11.89
CA TYR A 141 6.85 2.77 11.36
C TYR A 141 7.63 2.04 10.27
N GLN A 142 8.12 2.77 9.28
CA GLN A 142 8.89 2.21 8.17
C GLN A 142 10.21 1.56 8.63
N LEU A 143 10.88 2.15 9.62
CA LEU A 143 12.10 1.59 10.20
C LEU A 143 11.90 0.14 10.70
N HIS A 144 10.77 -0.12 11.35
CA HIS A 144 10.48 -1.42 11.97
C HIS A 144 9.87 -2.45 11.03
N ARG A 145 9.61 -2.11 9.76
CA ARG A 145 9.12 -3.05 8.72
C ARG A 145 10.23 -3.88 8.08
N HIS A 146 11.48 -3.52 8.28
CA HIS A 146 12.70 -4.22 7.81
C HIS A 146 12.85 -4.34 6.29
N GLN A 147 12.04 -3.64 5.50
CA GLN A 147 12.14 -3.67 4.04
C GLN A 147 13.51 -3.19 3.54
N TRP A 148 14.15 -2.28 4.26
CA TRP A 148 15.48 -1.77 3.98
C TRP A 148 16.62 -2.80 4.19
N MET A 149 16.33 -3.95 4.81
CA MET A 149 17.29 -5.06 4.96
C MET A 149 17.34 -5.95 3.70
N LEU A 150 16.29 -5.96 2.88
CA LEU A 150 16.20 -6.82 1.69
C LEU A 150 17.33 -6.58 0.67
N PRO A 151 17.79 -5.35 0.39
CA PRO A 151 18.92 -5.11 -0.50
C PRO A 151 20.20 -5.85 -0.10
N GLN A 152 20.50 -5.98 1.20
CA GLN A 152 21.66 -6.76 1.67
C GLN A 152 21.52 -8.26 1.31
N ALA A 153 20.31 -8.81 1.44
CA ALA A 153 20.04 -10.19 1.08
C ALA A 153 20.26 -10.45 -0.41
N LYS A 154 19.77 -9.53 -1.26
CA LYS A 154 20.00 -9.57 -2.71
C LYS A 154 21.49 -9.43 -3.06
N ALA A 155 22.18 -8.49 -2.41
CA ALA A 155 23.63 -8.28 -2.62
C ALA A 155 24.44 -9.52 -2.27
N TYR A 156 24.11 -10.18 -1.16
CA TYR A 156 24.72 -11.48 -0.80
C TYR A 156 24.49 -12.51 -1.90
N ARG A 157 23.23 -12.67 -2.35
CA ARG A 157 22.89 -13.71 -3.33
C ARG A 157 23.66 -13.58 -4.65
N ILE A 158 23.95 -12.34 -5.06
CA ILE A 158 24.68 -12.06 -6.30
C ILE A 158 26.20 -12.21 -6.11
N SER A 159 26.73 -11.75 -4.98
CA SER A 159 28.18 -11.63 -4.73
C SER A 159 28.77 -12.81 -3.97
N ASN A 160 27.95 -13.61 -3.27
CA ASN A 160 28.38 -14.56 -2.24
C ASN A 160 29.27 -13.93 -1.15
N ASN A 161 29.13 -12.62 -0.91
CA ASN A 161 29.93 -11.94 0.09
C ASN A 161 29.23 -11.95 1.44
N ASP A 162 29.76 -12.72 2.35
CA ASP A 162 29.21 -12.92 3.70
C ASP A 162 29.11 -11.66 4.55
N LYS A 163 29.80 -10.58 4.17
CA LYS A 163 29.71 -9.30 4.90
C LYS A 163 28.26 -8.82 5.04
N TYR A 164 27.43 -9.07 4.04
CA TYR A 164 26.01 -8.69 4.06
C TYR A 164 25.20 -9.53 5.04
N THR A 165 25.44 -10.85 5.06
CA THR A 165 24.79 -11.75 6.01
C THR A 165 25.18 -11.39 7.44
N GLN A 166 26.48 -11.20 7.69
CA GLN A 166 27.01 -10.81 9.01
C GLN A 166 26.40 -9.50 9.50
N SER A 167 26.33 -8.49 8.63
CA SER A 167 25.71 -7.21 8.94
C SER A 167 24.21 -7.37 9.28
N TRP A 168 23.46 -8.10 8.49
CA TRP A 168 22.04 -8.35 8.76
C TRP A 168 21.82 -9.05 10.10
N ILE A 169 22.60 -10.10 10.39
CA ILE A 169 22.48 -10.85 11.66
C ILE A 169 22.83 -9.95 12.84
N GLU A 170 23.91 -9.18 12.76
CA GLU A 170 24.32 -8.24 13.81
C GLU A 170 23.19 -7.23 14.10
N VAL A 171 22.69 -6.59 13.07
CA VAL A 171 21.67 -5.55 13.19
C VAL A 171 20.35 -6.12 13.68
N TYR A 172 19.95 -7.30 13.17
CA TYR A 172 18.69 -7.91 13.60
C TYR A 172 18.77 -8.46 15.02
N LYS A 173 19.89 -9.05 15.43
CA LYS A 173 20.11 -9.45 16.85
C LYS A 173 20.05 -8.26 17.80
N ASP A 174 20.65 -7.14 17.43
CA ASP A 174 20.59 -5.90 18.24
C ASP A 174 19.15 -5.40 18.35
N TRP A 175 18.40 -5.42 17.23
CA TRP A 175 17.00 -5.05 17.20
C TRP A 175 16.16 -5.96 18.13
N LEU A 176 16.33 -7.27 18.06
CA LEU A 176 15.63 -8.24 18.91
C LEU A 176 15.93 -8.05 20.40
N LYS A 177 17.17 -7.70 20.73
CA LYS A 177 17.57 -7.39 22.10
C LYS A 177 16.95 -6.09 22.60
N THR A 178 16.82 -5.10 21.71
CA THR A 178 16.27 -3.78 22.05
C THR A 178 14.76 -3.83 22.19
N PHE A 179 14.09 -4.62 21.37
CA PHE A 179 12.64 -4.73 21.27
C PHE A 179 12.16 -6.17 21.52
N PRO A 180 12.31 -6.71 22.70
CA PRO A 180 11.84 -8.06 23.01
C PRO A 180 10.31 -8.12 22.95
N TYR A 181 9.79 -9.24 22.42
CA TYR A 181 8.36 -9.53 22.45
C TYR A 181 8.04 -10.48 23.61
N GLU A 182 7.08 -10.08 24.41
CA GLU A 182 6.50 -10.95 25.42
C GLU A 182 5.22 -11.58 24.85
N ARG A 183 5.19 -12.91 24.78
CA ARG A 183 4.06 -13.65 24.22
C ARG A 183 2.76 -13.32 24.98
N GLY A 184 1.69 -13.10 24.24
CA GLY A 184 0.39 -12.76 24.81
C GLY A 184 0.18 -11.26 25.04
N THR A 185 1.15 -10.41 24.73
CA THR A 185 0.98 -8.96 24.87
C THR A 185 0.03 -8.42 23.81
N VAL A 186 -0.96 -7.67 24.27
CA VAL A 186 -1.87 -6.91 23.40
C VAL A 186 -1.33 -5.50 23.23
N HIS A 187 -1.11 -5.11 21.98
CA HIS A 187 -0.65 -3.77 21.63
C HIS A 187 -1.82 -2.89 21.17
N PRO A 188 -1.92 -1.63 21.63
CA PRO A 188 -2.98 -0.74 21.17
C PRO A 188 -2.83 -0.44 19.68
N PRO A 189 -3.92 -0.11 18.98
CA PRO A 189 -3.87 0.30 17.59
C PRO A 189 -2.98 1.52 17.37
N GLU A 190 -2.51 1.70 16.14
CA GLU A 190 -1.76 2.90 15.74
C GLU A 190 -2.60 4.17 15.97
N GLY A 191 -1.92 5.28 16.29
CA GLY A 191 -2.59 6.53 16.63
C GLY A 191 -2.94 6.70 18.10
N GLY A 192 -2.51 5.79 18.96
CA GLY A 192 -2.52 5.97 20.42
C GLY A 192 -1.70 7.19 20.85
N SER A 193 -1.77 7.54 22.13
CA SER A 193 -1.16 8.76 22.69
C SER A 193 0.31 8.95 22.26
N GLU A 194 0.78 10.20 22.24
CA GLU A 194 2.18 10.58 21.96
C GLU A 194 3.20 9.83 22.84
N ASN A 195 2.77 9.23 23.93
CA ASN A 195 3.59 8.42 24.83
C ASN A 195 3.68 6.95 24.44
N ASP A 196 2.99 6.53 23.39
CA ASP A 196 3.03 5.17 22.90
C ASP A 196 4.26 4.95 22.02
N LYS A 197 5.26 4.26 22.56
CA LYS A 197 6.55 4.01 21.92
C LYS A 197 6.70 2.60 21.35
N ASP A 198 5.67 1.79 21.38
CA ASP A 198 5.72 0.40 20.91
C ASP A 198 5.49 0.29 19.39
N TYR A 199 6.09 1.20 18.62
CA TYR A 199 5.96 1.26 17.16
C TYR A 199 6.26 -0.09 16.48
N GLN A 200 7.23 -0.81 16.99
CA GLN A 200 7.75 -2.05 16.41
C GLN A 200 6.77 -3.24 16.48
N TRP A 201 5.84 -3.21 17.43
CA TRP A 201 4.89 -4.31 17.66
C TRP A 201 3.47 -3.99 17.22
N LYS A 202 3.25 -2.84 16.59
CA LYS A 202 1.93 -2.45 16.12
C LYS A 202 1.61 -3.00 14.74
N GLY A 203 0.36 -3.33 14.59
CA GLY A 203 -0.39 -3.72 13.41
C GLY A 203 0.40 -4.00 12.14
N LEU A 204 0.53 -3.00 11.33
CA LEU A 204 1.13 -3.11 10.01
C LEU A 204 2.63 -3.43 10.06
N GLN A 205 3.36 -2.91 11.06
CA GLN A 205 4.82 -3.11 11.13
C GLN A 205 5.18 -4.58 11.30
N VAL A 206 4.47 -5.29 12.15
CA VAL A 206 4.73 -6.72 12.37
C VAL A 206 4.41 -7.52 11.09
N ALA A 207 3.28 -7.23 10.45
CA ALA A 207 2.87 -7.91 9.22
C ALA A 207 3.87 -7.70 8.07
N GLU A 208 4.27 -6.46 7.83
CA GLU A 208 5.26 -6.12 6.80
C GLU A 208 6.64 -6.71 7.11
N ARG A 209 7.03 -6.75 8.38
CA ARG A 209 8.29 -7.36 8.82
C ARG A 209 8.31 -8.87 8.58
N VAL A 210 7.22 -9.57 8.90
CA VAL A 210 7.08 -11.00 8.61
C VAL A 210 7.27 -11.28 7.13
N LEU A 211 6.58 -10.54 6.27
CA LEU A 211 6.68 -10.69 4.81
C LEU A 211 8.11 -10.40 4.32
N SER A 212 8.74 -9.34 4.84
CA SER A 212 10.11 -9.00 4.47
C SER A 212 11.11 -10.07 4.91
N GLN A 213 11.00 -10.56 6.13
CA GLN A 213 11.96 -11.51 6.70
C GLN A 213 11.84 -12.90 6.08
N ILE A 214 10.67 -13.33 5.63
CA ILE A 214 10.56 -14.58 4.83
C ILE A 214 11.44 -14.49 3.57
N ASP A 215 11.35 -13.38 2.85
CA ASP A 215 12.11 -13.17 1.62
C ASP A 215 13.62 -13.07 1.93
N ILE A 216 13.98 -12.31 2.95
CA ILE A 216 15.37 -12.11 3.39
C ILE A 216 16.02 -13.45 3.77
N MET A 217 15.34 -14.28 4.56
CA MET A 217 15.82 -15.62 4.92
C MET A 217 16.14 -16.46 3.68
N ALA A 218 15.25 -16.46 2.70
CA ALA A 218 15.43 -17.26 1.48
C ALA A 218 16.69 -16.87 0.69
N TYR A 219 17.03 -15.57 0.68
CA TYR A 219 18.27 -15.12 0.05
C TYR A 219 19.53 -15.49 0.84
N PHE A 220 19.48 -15.42 2.16
CA PHE A 220 20.66 -15.60 3.03
C PHE A 220 20.92 -17.03 3.47
N ILE A 221 19.96 -17.93 3.33
CA ILE A 221 20.03 -19.28 3.95
C ILE A 221 21.27 -20.09 3.57
N GLN A 222 21.84 -19.86 2.38
CA GLN A 222 23.03 -20.55 1.90
C GLN A 222 24.34 -19.95 2.45
N SER A 223 24.30 -18.82 3.14
CA SER A 223 25.49 -18.19 3.69
C SER A 223 26.13 -19.01 4.80
N PRO A 224 27.45 -19.16 4.81
CA PRO A 224 28.17 -19.80 5.92
C PRO A 224 27.93 -19.10 7.27
N SER A 225 27.66 -17.80 7.25
CA SER A 225 27.35 -17.02 8.45
C SER A 225 25.93 -17.26 8.98
N PHE A 226 25.06 -17.88 8.19
CA PHE A 226 23.73 -18.31 8.65
C PHE A 226 23.88 -19.60 9.45
N THR A 227 24.04 -19.47 10.76
CA THR A 227 24.37 -20.57 11.67
C THR A 227 23.12 -21.28 12.21
N PRO A 228 23.25 -22.50 12.75
CA PRO A 228 22.15 -23.18 13.45
C PRO A 228 21.56 -22.36 14.60
N GLU A 229 22.40 -21.65 15.36
CA GLU A 229 21.97 -20.77 16.46
C GLU A 229 21.09 -19.63 15.93
N TRP A 230 21.55 -18.98 14.86
CA TRP A 230 20.77 -17.91 14.24
C TRP A 230 19.45 -18.42 13.68
N LEU A 231 19.45 -19.60 13.04
CA LEU A 231 18.22 -20.21 12.53
C LEU A 231 17.18 -20.40 13.64
N THR A 232 17.58 -20.94 14.78
CA THR A 232 16.64 -21.15 15.90
C THR A 232 16.09 -19.83 16.43
N THR A 233 16.92 -18.82 16.59
CA THR A 233 16.50 -17.47 17.01
C THR A 233 15.56 -16.84 15.99
N PHE A 234 15.93 -16.89 14.71
CA PHE A 234 15.12 -16.31 13.63
C PHE A 234 13.75 -16.96 13.53
N LEU A 235 13.67 -18.29 13.50
CA LEU A 235 12.41 -19.01 13.36
C LEU A 235 11.53 -18.91 14.61
N ALA A 236 12.12 -18.92 15.80
CA ALA A 236 11.36 -18.71 17.04
C ALA A 236 10.78 -17.31 17.10
N THR A 237 11.54 -16.29 16.66
CA THR A 237 11.05 -14.92 16.54
C THR A 237 9.93 -14.82 15.51
N PHE A 238 10.10 -15.44 14.36
CA PHE A 238 9.11 -15.46 13.30
C PHE A 238 7.76 -16.01 13.78
N GLU A 239 7.77 -17.12 14.51
CA GLU A 239 6.55 -17.68 15.09
C GLU A 239 5.91 -16.72 16.11
N LYS A 240 6.71 -16.08 16.97
CA LYS A 240 6.21 -15.08 17.92
C LYS A 240 5.61 -13.85 17.23
N GLU A 241 6.16 -13.44 16.09
CA GLU A 241 5.59 -12.35 15.29
C GLU A 241 4.24 -12.73 14.69
N ILE A 242 4.09 -13.95 14.20
CA ILE A 242 2.78 -14.46 13.77
C ILE A 242 1.78 -14.49 14.92
N ASP A 243 2.19 -14.97 16.08
CA ASP A 243 1.36 -14.95 17.29
C ASP A 243 0.94 -13.53 17.68
N CYS A 244 1.87 -12.57 17.60
CA CYS A 244 1.58 -11.15 17.82
C CYS A 244 0.52 -10.61 16.86
N ILE A 245 0.63 -10.92 15.56
CA ILE A 245 -0.37 -10.51 14.56
C ILE A 245 -1.73 -11.11 14.91
N ARG A 246 -1.79 -12.42 15.16
CA ARG A 246 -3.03 -13.14 15.44
C ARG A 246 -3.74 -12.64 16.69
N LEU A 247 -3.00 -12.17 17.68
CA LEU A 247 -3.54 -11.57 18.90
C LEU A 247 -4.01 -10.12 18.71
N ASN A 248 -3.48 -9.43 17.72
CA ASN A 248 -3.63 -7.99 17.52
C ASN A 248 -4.16 -7.62 16.13
N TYR A 249 -5.11 -8.37 15.60
CA TYR A 249 -5.74 -8.00 14.34
C TYR A 249 -6.51 -6.68 14.46
N TYR A 250 -6.35 -5.84 13.45
CA TYR A 250 -7.27 -4.71 13.27
C TYR A 250 -8.68 -5.22 12.98
N GLN A 251 -9.67 -4.39 13.27
CA GLN A 251 -11.07 -4.78 13.06
C GLN A 251 -11.46 -4.74 11.58
N LYS A 252 -10.87 -3.83 10.81
CA LYS A 252 -11.11 -3.64 9.37
C LYS A 252 -9.95 -2.86 8.73
N GLY A 253 -9.95 -2.78 7.43
CA GLY A 253 -9.09 -1.87 6.67
C GLY A 253 -7.88 -2.55 6.07
N ASN A 254 -7.08 -1.75 5.38
CA ASN A 254 -5.87 -2.21 4.68
C ASN A 254 -4.86 -2.88 5.62
N ILE A 255 -4.79 -2.44 6.88
CA ILE A 255 -3.90 -3.06 7.88
C ILE A 255 -4.35 -4.50 8.16
N LEU A 256 -5.64 -4.75 8.35
CA LEU A 256 -6.16 -6.10 8.53
C LEU A 256 -5.88 -6.99 7.31
N ILE A 257 -6.06 -6.46 6.10
CA ILE A 257 -5.75 -7.20 4.86
C ILE A 257 -4.27 -7.63 4.85
N THR A 258 -3.36 -6.71 5.16
CA THR A 258 -1.92 -7.01 5.20
C THR A 258 -1.58 -8.02 6.30
N GLN A 259 -2.20 -7.90 7.48
CA GLN A 259 -2.03 -8.86 8.57
C GLN A 259 -2.51 -10.26 8.17
N ALA A 260 -3.70 -10.36 7.59
CA ALA A 260 -4.26 -11.62 7.13
C ALA A 260 -3.40 -12.27 6.04
N GLN A 261 -2.92 -11.46 5.09
CA GLN A 261 -2.00 -11.91 4.05
C GLN A 261 -0.68 -12.42 4.64
N ALA A 262 -0.09 -11.70 5.61
CA ALA A 262 1.16 -12.12 6.24
C ALA A 262 1.00 -13.48 6.95
N VAL A 263 -0.07 -13.66 7.69
CA VAL A 263 -0.36 -14.92 8.40
C VAL A 263 -0.59 -16.06 7.41
N ALA A 264 -1.39 -15.87 6.36
CA ALA A 264 -1.62 -16.88 5.35
C ALA A 264 -0.33 -17.24 4.58
N THR A 265 0.45 -16.23 4.17
CA THR A 265 1.74 -16.43 3.49
C THR A 265 2.72 -17.21 4.36
N ALA A 266 2.80 -16.88 5.64
CA ALA A 266 3.62 -17.61 6.60
C ALA A 266 3.23 -19.08 6.67
N GLY A 267 1.95 -19.40 6.74
CA GLY A 267 1.48 -20.79 6.76
C GLY A 267 1.81 -21.57 5.49
N VAL A 268 1.74 -20.93 4.33
CA VAL A 268 2.07 -21.58 3.05
C VAL A 268 3.57 -21.76 2.85
N LEU A 269 4.37 -20.74 3.16
CA LEU A 269 5.81 -20.74 2.90
C LEU A 269 6.64 -21.40 4.02
N MET A 270 6.06 -21.53 5.20
CA MET A 270 6.70 -22.15 6.38
C MET A 270 5.83 -23.27 6.95
N PRO A 271 5.52 -24.31 6.13
CA PRO A 271 4.58 -25.37 6.52
C PRO A 271 5.14 -26.31 7.61
N GLU A 272 6.40 -26.15 7.97
CA GLU A 272 7.06 -26.94 9.00
C GLU A 272 6.61 -26.56 10.42
N PHE A 273 5.99 -25.41 10.62
CA PHE A 273 5.41 -25.04 11.90
C PHE A 273 4.14 -25.86 12.20
N LYS A 274 3.93 -26.21 13.47
CA LYS A 274 2.74 -26.98 13.91
C LYS A 274 1.43 -26.33 13.51
N ASP A 275 1.36 -24.99 13.61
CA ASP A 275 0.15 -24.22 13.34
C ASP A 275 0.08 -23.67 11.91
N ALA A 276 0.98 -24.06 11.02
CA ALA A 276 1.08 -23.50 9.66
C ALA A 276 -0.23 -23.62 8.88
N GLU A 277 -0.93 -24.76 8.96
CA GLU A 277 -2.21 -24.93 8.28
C GLU A 277 -3.31 -24.03 8.88
N ILE A 278 -3.29 -23.87 10.21
CA ILE A 278 -4.19 -22.94 10.91
C ILE A 278 -3.92 -21.50 10.43
N TRP A 279 -2.67 -21.09 10.32
CA TRP A 279 -2.29 -19.76 9.83
C TRP A 279 -2.79 -19.54 8.40
N THR A 280 -2.59 -20.51 7.52
CA THR A 280 -3.05 -20.43 6.12
C THR A 280 -4.56 -20.19 6.07
N MET A 281 -5.33 -21.02 6.75
CA MET A 281 -6.78 -20.95 6.70
C MET A 281 -7.35 -19.74 7.43
N GLU A 282 -6.77 -19.35 8.57
CA GLU A 282 -7.17 -18.17 9.32
C GLU A 282 -6.97 -16.90 8.50
N GLY A 283 -5.80 -16.74 7.89
CA GLY A 283 -5.50 -15.58 7.03
C GLY A 283 -6.43 -15.51 5.82
N ILE A 284 -6.66 -16.63 5.12
CA ILE A 284 -7.56 -16.68 3.97
C ILE A 284 -9.01 -16.36 4.38
N ASN A 285 -9.49 -16.91 5.49
CA ASN A 285 -10.84 -16.65 5.96
C ASN A 285 -11.03 -15.17 6.33
N LYS A 286 -10.03 -14.56 6.98
CA LYS A 286 -10.07 -13.12 7.28
C LYS A 286 -10.06 -12.26 6.01
N LEU A 287 -9.33 -12.64 4.98
CA LEU A 287 -9.38 -11.95 3.68
C LEU A 287 -10.77 -12.06 3.05
N LYS A 288 -11.40 -13.23 3.09
CA LYS A 288 -12.77 -13.44 2.58
C LYS A 288 -13.81 -12.63 3.34
N GLU A 289 -13.70 -12.58 4.66
CA GLU A 289 -14.59 -11.78 5.52
C GLU A 289 -14.39 -10.28 5.27
N GLU A 290 -13.16 -9.83 5.25
CA GLU A 290 -12.82 -8.41 5.06
C GLU A 290 -13.23 -7.88 3.70
N MET A 291 -13.23 -8.71 2.67
CA MET A 291 -13.71 -8.33 1.35
C MET A 291 -15.18 -7.86 1.37
N ASN A 292 -16.00 -8.39 2.26
CA ASN A 292 -17.40 -7.97 2.40
C ASN A 292 -17.54 -6.56 2.99
N THR A 293 -16.54 -6.10 3.76
CA THR A 293 -16.54 -4.78 4.41
C THR A 293 -15.70 -3.75 3.67
N GLN A 294 -14.74 -4.19 2.86
CA GLN A 294 -13.83 -3.31 2.13
C GLN A 294 -14.51 -2.55 0.99
N PHE A 295 -15.45 -3.19 0.31
CA PHE A 295 -16.11 -2.60 -0.85
C PHE A 295 -17.57 -2.29 -0.58
N LEU A 296 -17.96 -1.07 -0.94
CA LEU A 296 -19.36 -0.64 -0.94
C LEU A 296 -20.17 -1.45 -1.97
N THR A 297 -21.49 -1.32 -1.96
CA THR A 297 -22.34 -2.07 -2.88
C THR A 297 -22.13 -1.70 -4.35
N ASP A 298 -21.61 -0.51 -4.63
CA ASP A 298 -21.22 -0.07 -5.97
C ASP A 298 -19.78 -0.48 -6.36
N GLY A 299 -19.08 -1.20 -5.50
CA GLY A 299 -17.76 -1.76 -5.74
C GLY A 299 -16.58 -0.85 -5.39
N VAL A 300 -16.82 0.37 -4.90
CA VAL A 300 -15.74 1.27 -4.46
C VAL A 300 -15.30 0.92 -3.05
N GLN A 301 -14.00 0.97 -2.81
CA GLN A 301 -13.44 0.73 -1.48
C GLN A 301 -13.89 1.83 -0.50
N TYR A 302 -14.25 1.45 0.73
CA TYR A 302 -14.97 2.29 1.69
C TYR A 302 -14.24 3.57 2.10
N GLU A 303 -12.91 3.64 1.96
CA GLU A 303 -12.15 4.86 2.23
C GLU A 303 -12.26 5.90 1.10
N LEU A 304 -12.90 5.55 -0.01
CA LEU A 304 -13.25 6.42 -1.12
C LEU A 304 -12.05 7.05 -1.85
N ASP A 305 -10.87 6.53 -1.60
CA ASP A 305 -9.63 7.00 -2.23
C ASP A 305 -9.24 6.07 -3.38
N PRO A 306 -9.10 6.58 -4.63
CA PRO A 306 -8.75 5.73 -5.78
C PRO A 306 -7.45 4.94 -5.62
N SER A 307 -6.43 5.50 -4.98
CA SER A 307 -5.16 4.80 -4.77
C SER A 307 -5.27 3.67 -3.74
N TYR A 308 -5.99 3.91 -2.65
CA TYR A 308 -6.28 2.88 -1.65
C TYR A 308 -7.22 1.81 -2.18
N HIS A 309 -8.12 2.17 -3.09
CA HIS A 309 -8.95 1.20 -3.81
C HIS A 309 -8.10 0.24 -4.64
N ILE A 310 -7.16 0.76 -5.44
CA ILE A 310 -6.23 -0.06 -6.24
C ILE A 310 -5.36 -0.93 -5.33
N ALA A 311 -4.83 -0.33 -4.26
CA ALA A 311 -4.01 -1.04 -3.28
C ALA A 311 -4.78 -2.18 -2.59
N ALA A 312 -6.05 -1.96 -2.24
CA ALA A 312 -6.89 -2.99 -1.63
C ALA A 312 -7.10 -4.19 -2.56
N ILE A 313 -7.37 -3.97 -3.84
CA ILE A 313 -7.48 -5.08 -4.82
C ILE A 313 -6.16 -5.85 -4.88
N ASP A 314 -5.03 -5.14 -5.00
CA ASP A 314 -3.71 -5.76 -5.06
C ASP A 314 -3.41 -6.55 -3.79
N ASP A 315 -3.78 -6.04 -2.63
CA ASP A 315 -3.56 -6.70 -1.35
C ASP A 315 -4.37 -8.01 -1.24
N PHE A 316 -5.61 -8.04 -1.72
CA PHE A 316 -6.38 -9.28 -1.80
C PHE A 316 -5.78 -10.29 -2.77
N LEU A 317 -5.18 -9.83 -3.86
CA LEU A 317 -4.59 -10.70 -4.89
C LEU A 317 -3.18 -11.20 -4.55
N LYS A 318 -2.46 -10.56 -3.64
CA LYS A 318 -1.08 -10.94 -3.28
C LYS A 318 -0.96 -12.41 -2.87
N ILE A 319 -1.91 -12.91 -2.11
CA ILE A 319 -1.88 -14.31 -1.66
C ILE A 319 -2.07 -15.30 -2.80
N TYR A 320 -2.72 -14.91 -3.91
CA TYR A 320 -2.99 -15.82 -5.02
C TYR A 320 -1.71 -16.42 -5.60
N SER A 321 -0.71 -15.60 -5.88
CA SER A 321 0.55 -16.08 -6.48
C SER A 321 1.30 -17.05 -5.56
N VAL A 322 1.25 -16.82 -4.26
CA VAL A 322 1.83 -17.71 -3.25
C VAL A 322 1.09 -19.05 -3.21
N LEU A 323 -0.24 -19.01 -3.22
CA LEU A 323 -1.08 -20.21 -3.24
C LEU A 323 -0.88 -21.00 -4.54
N GLU A 324 -0.89 -20.33 -5.69
CA GLU A 324 -0.70 -20.96 -7.00
C GLU A 324 0.67 -21.65 -7.10
N ALA A 325 1.74 -20.96 -6.70
CA ALA A 325 3.09 -21.49 -6.72
C ALA A 325 3.26 -22.76 -5.85
N ASN A 326 2.34 -22.99 -4.91
CA ASN A 326 2.36 -24.14 -4.00
C ASN A 326 1.13 -25.06 -4.16
N ASN A 327 0.43 -24.98 -5.30
CA ASN A 327 -0.75 -25.82 -5.66
C ASN A 327 -1.92 -25.70 -4.66
N LYS A 328 -2.11 -24.52 -4.07
CA LYS A 328 -3.17 -24.20 -3.08
C LYS A 328 -4.15 -23.15 -3.56
N GLN A 329 -4.14 -22.76 -4.85
CA GLN A 329 -5.02 -21.73 -5.42
C GLN A 329 -6.50 -22.03 -5.25
N HIS A 330 -6.89 -23.30 -5.11
CA HIS A 330 -8.25 -23.74 -4.85
C HIS A 330 -8.83 -23.23 -3.52
N LEU A 331 -7.98 -22.76 -2.60
CA LEU A 331 -8.42 -22.13 -1.35
C LEU A 331 -9.10 -20.77 -1.58
N LEU A 332 -8.86 -20.13 -2.75
CA LEU A 332 -9.61 -18.96 -3.21
C LEU A 332 -10.65 -19.45 -4.23
N ASP A 333 -11.92 -19.40 -3.84
CA ASP A 333 -13.03 -19.86 -4.66
C ASP A 333 -13.49 -18.81 -5.69
N ALA A 334 -14.43 -19.21 -6.57
CA ALA A 334 -14.99 -18.31 -7.58
C ALA A 334 -15.69 -17.09 -6.95
N ASN A 335 -16.28 -17.23 -5.78
CA ASN A 335 -16.96 -16.13 -5.09
C ASN A 335 -15.99 -15.04 -4.66
N PHE A 336 -14.78 -15.42 -4.25
CA PHE A 336 -13.71 -14.46 -3.94
C PHE A 336 -13.41 -13.55 -5.13
N PHE A 337 -13.21 -14.11 -6.32
CA PHE A 337 -12.92 -13.34 -7.52
C PHE A 337 -14.13 -12.57 -8.04
N ASN A 338 -15.33 -13.13 -7.95
CA ASN A 338 -16.57 -12.45 -8.37
C ASN A 338 -16.80 -11.14 -7.62
N LYS A 339 -16.45 -11.08 -6.34
CA LYS A 339 -16.56 -9.86 -5.54
C LYS A 339 -15.58 -8.76 -5.95
N LEU A 340 -14.50 -9.10 -6.65
CA LEU A 340 -13.52 -8.15 -7.15
C LEU A 340 -13.84 -7.60 -8.55
N LYS A 341 -14.84 -8.12 -9.25
CA LYS A 341 -15.18 -7.71 -10.62
C LYS A 341 -15.59 -6.24 -10.70
N GLN A 342 -16.53 -5.83 -9.87
CA GLN A 342 -16.97 -4.43 -9.85
C GLN A 342 -15.90 -3.47 -9.32
N PRO A 343 -15.13 -3.80 -8.27
CA PRO A 343 -13.93 -3.03 -7.92
C PRO A 343 -12.93 -2.86 -9.06
N ALA A 344 -12.67 -3.90 -9.85
CA ALA A 344 -11.79 -3.80 -11.02
C ALA A 344 -12.34 -2.85 -12.09
N HIS A 345 -13.66 -2.86 -12.32
CA HIS A 345 -14.32 -1.90 -13.21
C HIS A 345 -14.21 -0.46 -12.73
N PHE A 346 -14.30 -0.21 -11.43
CA PHE A 346 -14.09 1.15 -10.92
C PHE A 346 -12.71 1.70 -11.28
N VAL A 347 -11.66 0.88 -11.25
CA VAL A 347 -10.32 1.31 -11.68
C VAL A 347 -10.31 1.74 -13.15
N MET A 348 -11.00 0.98 -14.00
CA MET A 348 -11.15 1.33 -15.41
C MET A 348 -11.89 2.65 -15.61
N ASP A 349 -12.91 2.92 -14.81
CA ASP A 349 -13.78 4.09 -14.94
C ASP A 349 -13.19 5.37 -14.31
N ILE A 350 -12.36 5.26 -13.27
CA ILE A 350 -11.80 6.42 -12.55
C ILE A 350 -10.54 6.99 -13.19
N ILE A 351 -9.91 6.27 -14.11
CA ILE A 351 -8.75 6.76 -14.83
C ILE A 351 -9.16 7.51 -16.10
N TYR A 352 -8.33 8.48 -16.51
CA TYR A 352 -8.55 9.21 -17.75
C TYR A 352 -8.15 8.38 -18.98
N PRO A 353 -8.64 8.76 -20.19
CA PRO A 353 -8.37 7.99 -21.39
C PRO A 353 -6.90 7.82 -21.79
N ASP A 354 -6.01 8.65 -21.26
CA ASP A 354 -4.54 8.53 -21.42
C ASP A 354 -3.88 7.63 -20.36
N TYR A 355 -4.69 6.96 -19.53
CA TYR A 355 -4.23 6.14 -18.40
C TYR A 355 -3.53 6.95 -17.30
N SER A 356 -3.92 8.19 -17.11
CA SER A 356 -3.60 8.98 -15.93
C SER A 356 -4.73 8.90 -14.90
N ILE A 357 -4.39 9.15 -13.64
CA ILE A 357 -5.34 9.20 -12.52
C ILE A 357 -5.22 10.57 -11.85
N ASP A 358 -6.34 11.12 -11.40
CA ASP A 358 -6.35 12.37 -10.66
C ASP A 358 -5.97 12.18 -9.19
N ASN A 359 -5.58 13.26 -8.54
CA ASN A 359 -5.16 13.25 -7.12
C ASN A 359 -6.33 13.37 -6.14
N PHE A 360 -7.50 12.82 -6.45
CA PHE A 360 -8.64 12.83 -5.54
C PHE A 360 -8.29 12.21 -4.19
N ASN A 361 -8.72 12.88 -3.12
CA ASN A 361 -8.42 12.46 -1.75
C ASN A 361 -6.91 12.39 -1.49
N ASP A 362 -6.41 11.30 -0.93
CA ASP A 362 -4.97 11.11 -0.70
C ASP A 362 -4.25 10.41 -1.87
N THR A 363 -4.90 10.27 -3.01
CA THR A 363 -4.30 9.66 -4.21
C THR A 363 -3.07 10.45 -4.66
N ARG A 364 -1.99 9.74 -4.95
CA ARG A 364 -0.77 10.28 -5.55
C ARG A 364 -0.61 9.76 -6.97
N SER A 365 -0.99 10.58 -7.94
CA SER A 365 -0.96 10.21 -9.37
C SER A 365 0.43 9.79 -9.85
N SER A 366 1.50 10.36 -9.26
CA SER A 366 2.88 10.03 -9.60
C SER A 366 3.26 8.56 -9.30
N SER A 367 2.58 7.93 -8.37
CA SER A 367 2.78 6.51 -8.03
C SER A 367 2.00 5.55 -8.95
N TYR A 368 1.04 6.08 -9.71
CA TYR A 368 0.15 5.31 -10.59
C TYR A 368 0.33 5.77 -12.03
N THR A 369 1.52 5.51 -12.56
CA THR A 369 1.86 5.80 -13.97
C THR A 369 1.04 4.93 -14.92
N LYS A 370 1.00 5.30 -16.20
CA LYS A 370 0.35 4.52 -17.25
C LYS A 370 0.77 3.05 -17.22
N SER A 371 2.07 2.78 -17.09
CA SER A 371 2.58 1.41 -17.05
C SER A 371 2.09 0.62 -15.83
N VAL A 372 2.01 1.26 -14.67
CA VAL A 372 1.49 0.65 -13.43
C VAL A 372 0.00 0.33 -13.58
N LEU A 373 -0.80 1.27 -14.07
CA LEU A 373 -2.23 1.07 -14.26
C LEU A 373 -2.54 -0.01 -15.30
N ILE A 374 -1.83 -0.03 -16.42
CA ILE A 374 -1.98 -1.10 -17.44
C ILE A 374 -1.61 -2.46 -16.86
N LYS A 375 -0.53 -2.54 -16.07
CA LYS A 375 -0.14 -3.79 -15.40
C LYS A 375 -1.25 -4.28 -14.46
N ASN A 376 -1.87 -3.39 -13.70
CA ASN A 376 -3.00 -3.74 -12.83
C ASN A 376 -4.21 -4.21 -13.64
N LEU A 377 -4.60 -3.49 -14.69
CA LEU A 377 -5.71 -3.88 -15.55
C LEU A 377 -5.49 -5.25 -16.21
N LYS A 378 -4.28 -5.55 -16.66
CA LYS A 378 -3.91 -6.88 -17.19
C LYS A 378 -4.07 -7.97 -16.14
N LYS A 379 -3.62 -7.71 -14.91
CA LYS A 379 -3.82 -8.63 -13.78
C LYS A 379 -5.31 -8.91 -13.54
N TYR A 380 -6.15 -7.88 -13.58
CA TYR A 380 -7.59 -8.02 -13.39
C TYR A 380 -8.24 -8.87 -14.50
N THR A 381 -7.83 -8.70 -15.75
CA THR A 381 -8.33 -9.54 -16.84
C THR A 381 -7.86 -11.00 -16.75
N GLN A 382 -6.74 -11.26 -16.11
CA GLN A 382 -6.22 -12.62 -15.95
C GLN A 382 -6.83 -13.35 -14.76
N LEU A 383 -6.99 -12.67 -13.63
CA LEU A 383 -7.34 -13.30 -12.35
C LEU A 383 -8.78 -13.06 -11.92
N ILE A 384 -9.36 -11.90 -12.24
CA ILE A 384 -10.67 -11.49 -11.71
C ILE A 384 -11.78 -11.72 -12.73
N ALA A 385 -11.63 -11.18 -13.92
CA ALA A 385 -12.68 -11.13 -14.93
C ALA A 385 -12.15 -11.46 -16.34
N PRO A 386 -11.70 -12.71 -16.58
CA PRO A 386 -11.16 -13.11 -17.88
C PRO A 386 -12.18 -13.04 -19.03
N GLU A 387 -13.47 -13.05 -18.71
CA GLU A 387 -14.57 -12.92 -19.67
C GLU A 387 -14.93 -11.48 -20.02
N ASP A 388 -14.38 -10.49 -19.32
CA ASP A 388 -14.74 -9.08 -19.48
C ASP A 388 -14.00 -8.44 -20.65
N ASN A 389 -14.70 -8.28 -21.76
CA ASN A 389 -14.15 -7.72 -22.99
C ASN A 389 -13.86 -6.21 -22.91
N GLU A 390 -14.59 -5.45 -22.10
CA GLU A 390 -14.36 -4.01 -21.92
C GLU A 390 -13.10 -3.78 -21.09
N LEU A 391 -12.93 -4.52 -20.00
CA LEU A 391 -11.72 -4.49 -19.19
C LEU A 391 -10.49 -4.94 -20.01
N LEU A 392 -10.64 -5.95 -20.86
CA LEU A 392 -9.60 -6.41 -21.78
C LEU A 392 -9.20 -5.33 -22.79
N TRP A 393 -10.17 -4.58 -23.29
CA TRP A 393 -9.91 -3.45 -24.19
C TRP A 393 -9.04 -2.39 -23.51
N MET A 394 -9.38 -2.02 -22.29
CA MET A 394 -8.58 -1.09 -21.49
C MET A 394 -7.18 -1.66 -21.18
N ALA A 395 -7.10 -2.90 -20.73
CA ALA A 395 -5.83 -3.54 -20.38
C ALA A 395 -4.86 -3.68 -21.56
N THR A 396 -5.37 -3.73 -22.78
CA THR A 396 -4.59 -3.91 -24.01
C THR A 396 -4.47 -2.65 -24.90
N GLU A 397 -4.86 -1.51 -24.37
CA GLU A 397 -4.85 -0.23 -25.09
C GLU A 397 -5.61 -0.32 -26.43
N GLY A 398 -6.77 -0.96 -26.41
CA GLY A 398 -7.65 -1.10 -27.56
C GLY A 398 -7.26 -2.20 -28.56
N LYS A 399 -6.24 -3.01 -28.27
CA LYS A 399 -5.76 -4.05 -29.21
C LYS A 399 -6.62 -5.31 -29.20
N GLN A 400 -7.26 -5.61 -28.06
CA GLN A 400 -8.13 -6.77 -27.86
C GLN A 400 -9.37 -6.35 -27.10
N GLY A 401 -10.40 -7.23 -27.07
CA GLY A 401 -11.63 -6.95 -26.39
C GLY A 401 -12.58 -6.04 -27.15
N GLN A 402 -13.47 -5.40 -26.44
CA GLN A 402 -14.51 -4.53 -26.99
C GLN A 402 -14.46 -3.18 -26.29
N LYS A 403 -14.37 -2.10 -27.08
CA LYS A 403 -14.44 -0.72 -26.59
C LYS A 403 -15.74 -0.49 -25.84
N PRO A 404 -15.69 0.07 -24.60
CA PRO A 404 -16.92 0.44 -23.89
C PRO A 404 -17.72 1.47 -24.67
N THR A 405 -19.05 1.38 -24.55
CA THR A 405 -19.98 2.27 -25.28
C THR A 405 -20.70 3.26 -24.40
N TYR A 406 -20.71 3.04 -23.08
CA TYR A 406 -21.36 3.99 -22.16
C TYR A 406 -20.53 5.27 -22.01
N LEU A 407 -21.22 6.39 -21.91
CA LEU A 407 -20.64 7.73 -21.80
C LEU A 407 -20.93 8.38 -20.44
N TYR A 408 -21.74 7.74 -19.63
CA TYR A 408 -22.03 8.09 -18.26
C TYR A 408 -21.84 6.87 -17.36
N LYS A 409 -21.20 7.09 -16.23
CA LYS A 409 -21.08 6.08 -15.18
C LYS A 409 -21.18 6.73 -13.82
N ALA A 410 -21.95 6.14 -12.93
CA ALA A 410 -22.10 6.60 -11.56
C ALA A 410 -21.77 5.49 -10.57
N TYR A 411 -21.04 5.86 -9.56
CA TYR A 411 -20.81 5.10 -8.33
C TYR A 411 -21.49 5.90 -7.21
N GLU A 412 -22.83 5.76 -7.14
CA GLU A 412 -23.68 6.65 -6.36
C GLU A 412 -23.45 6.53 -4.86
N GLN A 413 -23.14 5.34 -4.37
CA GLN A 413 -22.87 5.13 -2.95
C GLN A 413 -21.54 5.77 -2.54
N ALA A 414 -20.53 5.65 -3.38
CA ALA A 414 -19.23 6.28 -3.14
C ALA A 414 -19.24 7.79 -3.45
N GLY A 415 -19.99 8.19 -4.47
CA GLY A 415 -20.06 9.57 -4.94
C GLY A 415 -18.99 9.93 -5.98
N TYR A 416 -18.80 9.07 -6.98
CA TYR A 416 -18.00 9.35 -8.16
C TYR A 416 -18.85 9.25 -9.42
N TYR A 417 -18.75 10.27 -10.28
CA TYR A 417 -19.57 10.38 -11.49
C TYR A 417 -18.70 10.75 -12.68
N MET A 418 -18.82 10.01 -13.77
CA MET A 418 -18.03 10.18 -14.98
C MET A 418 -18.93 10.55 -16.14
N LEU A 419 -18.61 11.63 -16.81
CA LEU A 419 -19.24 12.12 -18.04
C LEU A 419 -18.18 12.20 -19.12
N ARG A 420 -18.39 11.57 -20.27
CA ARG A 420 -17.38 11.52 -21.32
C ARG A 420 -17.94 11.61 -22.73
N THR A 421 -17.11 11.99 -23.70
CA THR A 421 -17.43 11.94 -25.13
C THR A 421 -17.05 10.61 -25.76
N GLY A 422 -16.16 9.88 -25.14
CA GLY A 422 -15.64 8.60 -25.64
C GLY A 422 -14.57 8.02 -24.73
N TRP A 423 -13.87 7.02 -25.25
CA TRP A 423 -12.86 6.25 -24.52
C TRP A 423 -11.45 6.39 -25.10
N ASP A 424 -11.33 7.09 -26.22
CA ASP A 424 -10.05 7.33 -26.86
C ASP A 424 -9.29 8.46 -26.19
N GLU A 425 -7.99 8.48 -26.33
CA GLU A 425 -7.09 9.43 -25.68
C GLU A 425 -7.42 10.91 -25.96
N SER A 426 -8.04 11.19 -27.12
CA SER A 426 -8.50 12.53 -27.52
C SER A 426 -9.86 12.91 -26.93
N SER A 427 -10.54 12.00 -26.23
CA SER A 427 -11.89 12.26 -25.70
C SER A 427 -11.86 13.27 -24.57
N THR A 428 -13.04 13.82 -24.28
CA THR A 428 -13.30 14.63 -23.09
C THR A 428 -13.88 13.74 -21.98
N MET A 429 -13.43 13.94 -20.74
CA MET A 429 -13.95 13.26 -19.58
C MET A 429 -13.96 14.18 -18.37
N MET A 430 -15.12 14.35 -17.74
CA MET A 430 -15.25 14.95 -16.43
C MET A 430 -15.45 13.86 -15.38
N ILE A 431 -14.74 13.95 -14.28
CA ILE A 431 -14.99 13.16 -13.08
C ILE A 431 -15.44 14.12 -11.98
N LEU A 432 -16.69 13.98 -11.51
CA LEU A 432 -17.21 14.71 -10.37
C LEU A 432 -17.06 13.85 -9.11
N LYS A 433 -16.51 14.44 -8.06
CA LYS A 433 -16.38 13.84 -6.73
C LYS A 433 -17.38 14.47 -5.77
N ASN A 434 -18.25 13.67 -5.21
CA ASN A 434 -19.25 14.08 -4.23
C ASN A 434 -19.50 12.95 -3.21
N ASN A 435 -18.48 12.65 -2.42
CA ASN A 435 -18.43 11.46 -1.58
C ASN A 435 -19.45 11.51 -0.42
N TYR A 436 -20.04 10.34 -0.14
CA TYR A 436 -20.75 10.09 1.12
C TYR A 436 -19.80 9.42 2.11
N ASN A 437 -19.35 10.15 3.12
CA ASN A 437 -18.37 9.72 4.12
C ASN A 437 -18.85 10.03 5.54
N PRO A 438 -19.87 9.30 6.04
CA PRO A 438 -20.46 9.56 7.35
C PRO A 438 -19.54 9.23 8.53
N ASN A 439 -18.54 8.38 8.30
CA ASN A 439 -17.62 7.90 9.32
C ASN A 439 -16.33 8.73 9.42
N ASN A 440 -16.20 9.80 8.64
CA ASN A 440 -15.01 10.62 8.58
C ASN A 440 -13.75 9.79 8.30
N GLU A 441 -13.80 8.96 7.25
CA GLU A 441 -12.65 8.12 6.85
C GLU A 441 -11.42 8.98 6.58
N TRP A 442 -10.29 8.53 7.04
CA TRP A 442 -9.10 9.36 7.18
C TRP A 442 -8.53 9.88 5.87
N HIS A 443 -8.68 9.11 4.79
CA HIS A 443 -8.14 9.47 3.48
C HIS A 443 -9.05 10.43 2.68
N CYS A 444 -10.30 10.63 3.10
CA CYS A 444 -11.22 11.55 2.45
C CYS A 444 -10.86 13.01 2.72
N GLN A 445 -11.16 13.86 1.73
CA GLN A 445 -10.96 15.30 1.83
C GLN A 445 -12.28 16.06 1.85
N PRO A 446 -12.32 17.23 2.50
CA PRO A 446 -13.51 18.09 2.59
C PRO A 446 -13.66 18.94 1.32
N ASP A 447 -13.91 18.31 0.17
CA ASP A 447 -13.87 18.94 -1.14
C ASP A 447 -15.03 18.50 -2.07
N ASN A 448 -16.13 18.05 -1.49
CA ASN A 448 -17.27 17.56 -2.25
C ASN A 448 -17.80 18.60 -3.26
N GLY A 449 -18.22 18.09 -4.40
CA GLY A 449 -18.58 18.89 -5.55
C GLY A 449 -17.41 19.20 -6.48
N THR A 450 -16.17 18.89 -6.06
CA THR A 450 -14.99 19.08 -6.92
C THR A 450 -15.02 18.17 -8.15
N PHE A 451 -14.29 18.56 -9.17
CA PHE A 451 -14.18 17.79 -10.40
C PHE A 451 -12.79 17.90 -11.02
N GLY A 452 -12.42 16.89 -11.80
CA GLY A 452 -11.36 16.96 -12.79
C GLY A 452 -11.96 17.00 -14.18
N LEU A 453 -11.30 17.67 -15.11
CA LEU A 453 -11.76 17.78 -16.51
C LEU A 453 -10.59 17.52 -17.45
N TYR A 454 -10.63 16.34 -18.05
CA TYR A 454 -9.67 15.90 -19.03
C TYR A 454 -10.17 16.15 -20.45
N HIS A 455 -9.29 16.61 -21.31
CA HIS A 455 -9.51 16.70 -22.76
C HIS A 455 -8.20 16.49 -23.50
N ASN A 456 -8.21 15.63 -24.51
CA ASN A 456 -7.11 15.43 -25.43
C ASN A 456 -5.72 15.40 -24.75
N LYS A 457 -5.48 14.39 -23.90
CA LYS A 457 -4.22 14.11 -23.18
C LYS A 457 -3.86 15.09 -22.05
N ARG A 458 -4.78 15.91 -21.61
CA ARG A 458 -4.51 16.89 -20.55
C ARG A 458 -5.67 17.01 -19.57
N ASN A 459 -5.36 16.97 -18.27
CA ASN A 459 -6.30 17.34 -17.24
C ASN A 459 -6.23 18.86 -17.00
N PHE A 460 -7.28 19.59 -17.35
CA PHE A 460 -7.34 21.05 -17.24
C PHE A 460 -7.72 21.54 -15.85
N PHE A 461 -8.30 20.69 -15.02
CA PHE A 461 -8.68 21.01 -13.64
C PHE A 461 -8.15 19.91 -12.71
N PRO A 462 -6.81 19.81 -12.56
CA PRO A 462 -6.22 18.78 -11.72
C PRO A 462 -6.53 19.03 -10.25
N ASP A 463 -6.77 17.95 -9.51
CA ASP A 463 -6.95 18.01 -8.06
C ASP A 463 -5.63 18.34 -7.36
N ALA A 464 -5.72 19.14 -6.29
CA ALA A 464 -4.55 19.56 -5.51
C ALA A 464 -3.87 18.39 -4.76
N GLY A 465 -4.62 17.36 -4.42
CA GLY A 465 -4.12 16.22 -3.66
C GLY A 465 -3.86 16.53 -2.19
N SER A 466 -2.92 15.82 -1.57
CA SER A 466 -2.71 15.84 -0.12
C SER A 466 -1.32 16.33 0.33
N TYR A 467 -0.39 16.55 -0.57
CA TYR A 467 1.01 16.92 -0.31
C TYR A 467 1.78 15.84 0.46
N SER A 468 1.39 15.52 1.71
CA SER A 468 2.05 14.54 2.58
C SER A 468 1.07 13.96 3.59
N TYR A 469 1.53 13.03 4.43
CA TYR A 469 0.76 12.52 5.58
C TYR A 469 1.07 13.24 6.89
N ASP A 470 1.95 14.24 6.88
CA ASP A 470 2.24 15.05 8.04
C ASP A 470 1.10 16.02 8.34
N SER A 471 0.85 16.27 9.61
CA SER A 471 -0.17 17.24 10.05
C SER A 471 0.33 18.69 9.98
N ASP A 472 1.10 19.02 8.94
CA ASP A 472 1.65 20.34 8.74
C ASP A 472 0.72 21.28 7.96
N ASN A 473 1.14 22.55 7.84
CA ASN A 473 0.37 23.55 7.13
C ASN A 473 0.25 23.26 5.63
N ASN A 474 1.22 22.57 5.02
CA ASN A 474 1.16 22.22 3.61
C ASN A 474 0.05 21.20 3.35
N ARG A 475 -0.01 20.12 4.14
CA ARG A 475 -1.10 19.15 4.02
C ARG A 475 -2.46 19.80 4.24
N LYS A 476 -2.61 20.64 5.28
CA LYS A 476 -3.85 21.36 5.54
C LYS A 476 -4.27 22.24 4.37
N ASN A 477 -3.32 22.97 3.76
CA ASN A 477 -3.60 23.83 2.62
C ASN A 477 -4.02 23.03 1.38
N TYR A 478 -3.29 21.95 1.05
CA TYR A 478 -3.63 21.14 -0.13
C TYR A 478 -5.01 20.51 -0.02
N ARG A 479 -5.41 20.09 1.17
CA ARG A 479 -6.71 19.47 1.45
C ARG A 479 -7.85 20.45 1.65
N ALA A 480 -7.56 21.73 1.84
CA ALA A 480 -8.56 22.73 2.16
C ALA A 480 -9.59 22.89 1.02
N THR A 481 -10.86 22.99 1.35
CA THR A 481 -11.98 23.11 0.39
C THR A 481 -11.73 24.19 -0.67
N LYS A 482 -11.16 25.32 -0.27
CA LYS A 482 -10.85 26.45 -1.16
C LYS A 482 -9.86 26.13 -2.28
N ASN A 483 -9.07 25.08 -2.15
CA ASN A 483 -8.08 24.66 -3.13
C ASN A 483 -8.60 23.58 -4.09
N HIS A 484 -9.92 23.36 -4.09
CA HIS A 484 -10.60 22.42 -4.98
C HIS A 484 -11.67 23.14 -5.81
N ASN A 485 -12.16 22.48 -6.85
CA ASN A 485 -13.12 23.03 -7.81
C ASN A 485 -14.56 22.95 -7.29
N THR A 486 -14.82 23.59 -6.17
CA THR A 486 -16.13 23.60 -5.50
C THR A 486 -16.38 24.93 -4.81
N ILE A 487 -17.53 25.07 -4.16
CA ILE A 487 -17.82 26.28 -3.40
C ILE A 487 -17.18 26.29 -2.01
N THR A 488 -16.89 27.49 -1.52
CA THR A 488 -16.64 27.77 -0.10
C THR A 488 -17.70 28.71 0.42
N VAL A 489 -18.10 28.53 1.69
CA VAL A 489 -19.15 29.33 2.32
C VAL A 489 -18.54 30.06 3.51
N GLN A 490 -18.63 31.38 3.50
CA GLN A 490 -18.11 32.25 4.54
C GLN A 490 -19.24 33.05 5.20
N SER A 491 -19.35 32.90 6.50
CA SER A 491 -20.20 33.74 7.35
C SER A 491 -19.54 33.92 8.73
N LYS A 492 -20.17 34.74 9.60
CA LYS A 492 -19.67 34.89 10.98
C LYS A 492 -19.68 33.61 11.82
N THR A 493 -20.50 32.65 11.44
CA THR A 493 -20.75 31.41 12.19
C THR A 493 -20.31 30.15 11.45
N ILE A 494 -20.01 30.24 10.17
CA ILE A 494 -19.66 29.11 9.31
C ILE A 494 -18.24 29.33 8.78
N GLY A 495 -17.40 28.31 8.91
CA GLY A 495 -16.09 28.33 8.30
C GLY A 495 -16.13 28.24 6.77
N GLU A 496 -15.04 28.56 6.11
CA GLU A 496 -14.92 28.48 4.63
C GLU A 496 -14.92 27.02 4.13
N GLU A 497 -14.66 26.05 4.99
CA GLU A 497 -14.42 24.67 4.64
C GLU A 497 -15.61 23.77 4.95
N GLN A 498 -15.69 22.66 4.22
CA GLN A 498 -16.58 21.56 4.56
C GLN A 498 -16.08 20.86 5.83
N GLY A 499 -16.99 20.19 6.54
CA GLY A 499 -16.63 19.33 7.66
C GLY A 499 -15.88 18.06 7.22
N GLY A 500 -15.24 17.38 8.18
CA GLY A 500 -14.57 16.12 7.90
C GLY A 500 -15.53 14.98 7.53
N VAL A 501 -16.73 14.99 8.06
CA VAL A 501 -17.86 14.17 7.57
C VAL A 501 -18.40 14.82 6.32
N THR A 502 -18.38 14.11 5.20
CA THR A 502 -18.94 14.61 3.95
C THR A 502 -20.24 13.88 3.59
N GLU A 503 -21.23 14.64 3.15
CA GLU A 503 -22.58 14.17 2.87
C GLU A 503 -22.95 14.49 1.41
N GLY A 504 -22.26 13.82 0.48
CA GLY A 504 -22.62 13.85 -0.92
C GLY A 504 -23.80 12.94 -1.23
N ARG A 505 -24.71 13.39 -2.09
CA ARG A 505 -25.89 12.64 -2.53
C ARG A 505 -26.09 12.78 -4.03
N PHE A 506 -26.47 11.69 -4.67
CA PHE A 506 -27.01 11.70 -6.01
C PHE A 506 -28.48 12.14 -5.96
N LEU A 507 -28.89 13.03 -6.85
CA LEU A 507 -30.30 13.43 -7.00
C LEU A 507 -30.90 12.89 -8.28
N ASP A 508 -30.28 13.19 -9.43
CA ASP A 508 -30.83 12.78 -10.72
C ASP A 508 -29.77 12.80 -11.83
N TYR A 509 -30.00 12.01 -12.86
CA TYR A 509 -29.31 12.07 -14.14
C TYR A 509 -30.31 12.04 -15.28
N ILE A 510 -30.26 13.04 -16.12
CA ILE A 510 -31.17 13.22 -17.27
C ILE A 510 -30.33 13.20 -18.54
N GLU A 511 -30.73 12.41 -19.52
CA GLU A 511 -30.12 12.39 -20.84
C GLU A 511 -31.14 12.73 -21.91
N LYS A 512 -30.80 13.69 -22.76
CA LYS A 512 -31.57 14.15 -23.93
C LYS A 512 -30.68 14.16 -25.16
N ASP A 513 -31.24 14.37 -26.33
CA ASP A 513 -30.50 14.32 -27.60
C ASP A 513 -29.34 15.32 -27.66
N ASN A 514 -29.52 16.51 -27.07
CA ASN A 514 -28.56 17.61 -27.13
C ASN A 514 -27.90 17.96 -25.79
N TYR A 515 -28.26 17.31 -24.70
CA TYR A 515 -27.58 17.50 -23.41
C TYR A 515 -27.81 16.30 -22.47
N SER A 516 -26.90 16.14 -21.53
CA SER A 516 -27.15 15.41 -20.30
C SER A 516 -26.99 16.33 -19.09
N CYS A 517 -27.64 15.98 -17.99
CA CYS A 517 -27.58 16.76 -16.75
C CYS A 517 -27.44 15.83 -15.55
N LEU A 518 -26.36 15.97 -14.83
CA LEU A 518 -26.11 15.32 -13.54
C LEU A 518 -26.42 16.30 -12.42
N ILE A 519 -27.25 15.89 -11.46
CA ILE A 519 -27.61 16.72 -10.30
C ILE A 519 -27.19 16.03 -9.02
N THR A 520 -26.37 16.71 -8.23
CA THR A 520 -25.88 16.22 -6.95
C THR A 520 -26.12 17.25 -5.84
N GLU A 521 -26.22 16.77 -4.63
CA GLU A 521 -26.28 17.60 -3.41
C GLU A 521 -25.12 17.27 -2.47
N ASN A 522 -24.71 18.28 -1.72
CA ASN A 522 -23.65 18.19 -0.73
C ASN A 522 -24.04 18.97 0.53
N ALA A 523 -24.32 18.25 1.62
CA ALA A 523 -24.68 18.79 2.92
C ALA A 523 -23.48 18.81 3.90
N SER A 524 -22.26 18.95 3.39
CA SER A 524 -21.03 18.90 4.18
C SER A 524 -20.67 20.21 4.90
N TYR A 525 -21.43 21.28 4.64
CA TYR A 525 -21.28 22.58 5.32
C TYR A 525 -22.24 22.67 6.49
N THR A 526 -21.88 23.45 7.52
CA THR A 526 -22.79 23.73 8.62
C THR A 526 -23.95 24.60 8.14
N ASP A 527 -25.18 24.11 8.29
CA ASP A 527 -26.43 24.78 7.94
C ASP A 527 -26.61 25.17 6.46
N ILE A 528 -25.72 24.75 5.58
CA ILE A 528 -25.77 25.05 4.15
C ILE A 528 -25.74 23.74 3.35
N THR A 529 -26.60 23.65 2.37
CA THR A 529 -26.57 22.59 1.34
C THR A 529 -26.15 23.20 0.01
N HIS A 530 -25.19 22.59 -0.63
CA HIS A 530 -24.74 22.90 -1.98
C HIS A 530 -25.35 21.91 -2.95
N ARG A 531 -26.09 22.40 -3.95
CA ARG A 531 -26.56 21.62 -5.08
C ARG A 531 -25.76 22.03 -6.31
N ARG A 532 -25.22 21.04 -7.01
CA ARG A 532 -24.50 21.26 -8.26
C ARG A 532 -25.17 20.48 -9.36
N ALA A 533 -25.62 21.19 -10.41
CA ALA A 533 -26.09 20.60 -11.66
C ALA A 533 -25.02 20.77 -12.73
N VAL A 534 -24.60 19.69 -13.35
CA VAL A 534 -23.62 19.69 -14.44
C VAL A 534 -24.33 19.30 -15.72
N PHE A 535 -24.52 20.27 -16.59
CA PHE A 535 -25.03 20.04 -17.95
C PHE A 535 -23.86 19.81 -18.90
N PHE A 536 -23.92 18.73 -19.64
CA PHE A 536 -22.99 18.46 -20.74
C PHE A 536 -23.73 18.66 -22.06
N VAL A 537 -23.51 19.79 -22.70
CA VAL A 537 -24.30 20.29 -23.84
C VAL A 537 -23.59 19.90 -25.14
N ASN A 538 -24.33 19.20 -26.02
CA ASN A 538 -23.86 18.71 -27.33
C ASN A 538 -22.56 17.87 -27.26
N LYS A 539 -22.14 17.47 -26.05
CA LYS A 539 -20.81 16.88 -25.78
C LYS A 539 -19.64 17.78 -26.16
N GLU A 540 -19.86 19.09 -26.17
CA GLU A 540 -18.90 20.12 -26.55
C GLU A 540 -18.45 20.97 -25.36
N PHE A 541 -19.35 21.29 -24.45
CA PHE A 541 -19.06 22.15 -23.28
C PHE A 541 -19.92 21.78 -22.08
N PHE A 542 -19.43 22.16 -20.91
CA PHE A 542 -20.13 21.98 -19.65
C PHE A 542 -20.72 23.32 -19.17
N VAL A 543 -21.93 23.25 -18.63
CA VAL A 543 -22.54 24.36 -17.86
C VAL A 543 -22.74 23.84 -16.44
N ILE A 544 -22.14 24.50 -15.48
CA ILE A 544 -22.27 24.18 -14.06
C ILE A 544 -23.19 25.23 -13.42
N VAL A 545 -24.23 24.74 -12.75
CA VAL A 545 -25.14 25.58 -11.98
C VAL A 545 -25.00 25.20 -10.51
N ASP A 546 -24.58 26.17 -9.71
CA ASP A 546 -24.41 26.01 -8.27
C ASP A 546 -25.50 26.75 -7.50
N GLU A 547 -26.15 26.07 -6.58
CA GLU A 547 -27.09 26.62 -5.62
C GLU A 547 -26.58 26.37 -4.21
N ALA A 548 -26.55 27.40 -3.38
CA ALA A 548 -26.28 27.27 -1.95
C ALA A 548 -27.52 27.75 -1.18
N TYR A 549 -28.11 26.87 -0.40
CA TYR A 549 -29.35 27.17 0.34
C TYR A 549 -29.28 26.61 1.77
N GLY A 550 -30.11 27.14 2.65
CA GLY A 550 -30.15 26.77 4.04
C GLY A 550 -30.25 27.98 4.96
N ASN A 551 -29.55 27.97 6.07
CA ASN A 551 -29.55 29.06 7.03
C ASN A 551 -28.60 30.18 6.59
N VAL A 552 -29.04 30.95 5.56
CA VAL A 552 -28.29 32.05 4.97
C VAL A 552 -28.84 33.39 5.39
N ASN A 553 -27.99 34.40 5.44
CA ASN A 553 -28.34 35.79 5.68
C ASN A 553 -27.53 36.72 4.77
N SER A 554 -27.78 38.04 4.84
CA SER A 554 -27.13 39.05 3.99
C SER A 554 -25.59 39.12 4.15
N SER A 555 -25.04 38.53 5.20
CA SER A 555 -23.59 38.48 5.43
C SER A 555 -22.94 37.15 4.93
N THR A 556 -23.74 36.20 4.54
CA THR A 556 -23.23 34.91 3.99
C THR A 556 -22.69 35.16 2.58
N LYS A 557 -21.41 34.76 2.40
CA LYS A 557 -20.74 34.85 1.09
C LYS A 557 -20.49 33.43 0.57
N VAL A 558 -20.74 33.23 -0.69
CA VAL A 558 -20.42 31.99 -1.40
C VAL A 558 -19.39 32.32 -2.47
N ASN A 559 -18.27 31.63 -2.44
CA ASN A 559 -17.24 31.73 -3.46
C ASN A 559 -17.25 30.42 -4.29
N ILE A 560 -17.19 30.58 -5.59
CA ILE A 560 -17.00 29.44 -6.51
C ILE A 560 -15.51 29.40 -6.85
N ASN A 561 -14.86 28.28 -6.56
CA ASN A 561 -13.43 28.14 -6.78
C ASN A 561 -13.19 27.22 -7.98
N PHE A 562 -12.33 27.67 -8.88
CA PHE A 562 -11.84 26.89 -10.01
C PHE A 562 -10.31 26.97 -10.05
N HIS A 563 -9.66 25.81 -10.14
CA HIS A 563 -8.21 25.68 -10.18
C HIS A 563 -7.80 25.09 -11.54
N MET A 564 -7.59 25.98 -12.47
CA MET A 564 -7.25 25.63 -13.85
C MET A 564 -5.76 25.38 -13.99
N LEU A 565 -5.39 24.35 -14.75
CA LEU A 565 -4.00 24.07 -15.08
C LEU A 565 -3.36 25.26 -15.79
N SER A 566 -2.22 25.71 -15.29
CA SER A 566 -1.42 26.77 -15.89
C SER A 566 0.05 26.59 -15.55
N ASP A 567 0.91 27.15 -16.38
CA ASP A 567 2.36 27.18 -16.12
C ASP A 567 2.94 28.53 -16.61
N THR A 568 4.26 28.70 -16.48
CA THR A 568 4.93 29.95 -16.88
C THR A 568 4.85 30.25 -18.37
N LYS A 569 4.70 29.23 -19.23
CA LYS A 569 4.53 29.39 -20.70
C LYS A 569 3.08 29.57 -21.09
N ASN A 570 2.18 29.01 -20.32
CA ASN A 570 0.74 29.00 -20.55
C ASN A 570 0.03 29.55 -19.29
N PRO A 571 0.16 30.87 -19.03
CA PRO A 571 -0.44 31.45 -17.83
C PRO A 571 -1.96 31.53 -17.97
N THR A 572 -2.64 31.60 -16.83
CA THR A 572 -4.06 31.92 -16.79
C THR A 572 -4.28 33.39 -17.20
N VAL A 573 -5.13 33.59 -18.18
CA VAL A 573 -5.58 34.92 -18.63
C VAL A 573 -7.00 35.18 -18.12
N TYR A 574 -7.21 36.32 -17.50
CA TYR A 574 -8.53 36.73 -16.99
C TYR A 574 -9.22 37.66 -17.98
N ASP A 575 -10.49 37.40 -18.22
CA ASP A 575 -11.33 38.15 -19.13
C ASP A 575 -12.49 38.80 -18.35
N GLU A 576 -12.60 40.13 -18.42
CA GLU A 576 -13.66 40.88 -17.79
C GLU A 576 -14.29 41.86 -18.81
N THR A 577 -15.60 41.97 -18.80
CA THR A 577 -16.29 42.99 -19.57
C THR A 577 -16.38 44.31 -18.79
N GLU A 578 -16.44 45.48 -19.48
CA GLU A 578 -16.51 46.80 -18.84
C GLU A 578 -17.71 46.96 -17.87
N ASP A 579 -18.80 46.27 -18.15
CA ASP A 579 -20.03 46.28 -17.33
C ASP A 579 -20.09 45.13 -16.30
N ASN A 580 -19.01 44.34 -16.14
CA ASN A 580 -18.95 43.15 -15.32
C ASN A 580 -20.03 42.10 -15.65
N SER A 581 -20.59 42.11 -16.85
CA SER A 581 -21.58 41.13 -17.29
C SER A 581 -20.97 39.75 -17.59
N TYR A 582 -19.66 39.73 -17.79
CA TYR A 582 -18.89 38.52 -18.01
C TYR A 582 -17.56 38.58 -17.26
N ILE A 583 -17.28 37.52 -16.51
CA ILE A 583 -15.98 37.29 -15.87
C ILE A 583 -15.53 35.90 -16.32
N GLY A 584 -14.34 35.82 -16.86
CA GLY A 584 -13.80 34.56 -17.35
C GLY A 584 -12.31 34.42 -17.12
N ALA A 585 -11.84 33.23 -17.32
CA ALA A 585 -10.41 32.91 -17.36
C ALA A 585 -10.16 31.79 -18.36
N HIS A 586 -9.03 31.84 -19.03
CA HIS A 586 -8.62 30.78 -19.94
C HIS A 586 -7.12 30.52 -19.88
N THR A 587 -6.74 29.35 -20.32
CA THR A 587 -5.34 28.97 -20.63
C THR A 587 -5.28 28.40 -22.03
N THR A 588 -4.17 28.60 -22.71
CA THR A 588 -3.95 28.07 -24.06
C THR A 588 -2.67 27.26 -24.09
N PHE A 589 -2.79 26.02 -24.53
CA PHE A 589 -1.67 25.11 -24.74
C PHE A 589 -1.55 24.85 -26.25
N SER A 590 -0.33 24.82 -26.75
CA SER A 590 -0.04 24.76 -28.21
C SER A 590 0.14 23.34 -28.76
N ASP A 591 0.04 22.33 -27.94
CA ASP A 591 0.30 20.94 -28.27
C ASP A 591 -0.92 20.03 -28.26
#